data_cbc491a243e9e7063c19697765190c4b
#
_entry.id   cbc491a243e9e7063c19697765190c4b
#
_cell.length_a   1.000
_cell.length_b   1.000
_cell.length_c   1.000
_cell.angle_alpha   90.00
_cell.angle_beta   90.00
_cell.angle_gamma   90.00
#
_symmetry.space_group_name_H-M   'P 1'
#
loop_
_entity.id
_entity.type
_entity.pdbx_description
1 polymer ?
#
loop_
_entity_poly.entity_id
_entity_poly.type
_entity_poly.pdbx_seq_one_letter_code
_entity_poly.pdbx_strand_id
1 'polypeptide(L)'
;QDGQARGARLVTVGLEMYAAHPELELQNVPTMFLEGAVRMLKELAGYALAGGRLEDGDVMQMRDSLPCLVGFTAADGPDGDTVMRVMLLA
;
A
#
# COMPACT_ATOMS: atom_id res chain seq x y z
N GLN A 1 18.49 -19.40 -4.08
CA GLN A 1 18.14 -18.90 -4.03
C GLN A 1 17.62 -18.33 -3.76
N ASP A 2 17.86 -18.34 -3.35
CA ASP A 2 17.21 -17.65 -2.69
C ASP A 2 16.46 -16.53 -3.15
N GLY A 3 16.67 -15.73 -3.79
CA GLY A 3 15.97 -14.63 -4.31
C GLY A 3 14.61 -14.95 -4.84
N GLN A 4 14.40 -16.13 -5.18
CA GLN A 4 13.14 -16.55 -5.75
C GLN A 4 11.96 -16.37 -4.81
N ALA A 5 12.21 -16.30 -3.54
CA ALA A 5 11.12 -16.08 -2.58
C ALA A 5 10.72 -14.62 -2.48
N ARG A 6 11.46 -13.73 -3.09
CA ARG A 6 11.18 -12.32 -2.96
C ARG A 6 10.07 -11.90 -3.87
N GLY A 7 9.21 -11.08 -3.34
CA GLY A 7 8.16 -10.48 -4.13
C GLY A 7 8.55 -9.08 -4.60
N ALA A 8 7.64 -8.46 -5.30
CA ALA A 8 7.83 -7.10 -5.79
C ALA A 8 7.49 -6.10 -4.71
N ARG A 9 8.12 -4.93 -4.80
CA ARG A 9 7.74 -3.77 -4.01
C ARG A 9 6.91 -2.86 -4.90
N LEU A 10 5.71 -2.52 -4.44
CA LEU A 10 4.83 -1.61 -5.16
C LEU A 10 4.66 -0.35 -4.34
N VAL A 11 4.70 0.80 -4.99
CA VAL A 11 4.52 2.06 -4.30
C VAL A 11 3.74 3.00 -5.21
N THR A 12 2.83 3.78 -4.61
CA THR A 12 2.11 4.81 -5.35
C THR A 12 3.03 5.98 -5.62
N VAL A 13 2.69 6.74 -6.65
CA VAL A 13 3.41 7.97 -6.99
C VAL A 13 2.39 9.06 -7.19
N GLY A 14 2.54 10.17 -6.48
CA GLY A 14 1.68 11.32 -6.65
C GLY A 14 0.78 11.64 -5.47
N LEU A 15 0.64 10.75 -4.49
CA LEU A 15 -0.24 11.04 -3.36
C LEU A 15 0.26 12.22 -2.54
N GLU A 16 1.56 12.37 -2.39
CA GLU A 16 2.09 13.53 -1.67
C GLU A 16 1.75 14.83 -2.39
N MET A 17 1.87 14.82 -3.71
CA MET A 17 1.62 16.00 -4.51
C MET A 17 0.14 16.36 -4.57
N TYR A 18 -0.73 15.36 -4.79
CA TYR A 18 -2.14 15.61 -5.07
C TYR A 18 -3.06 15.50 -3.88
N ALA A 19 -2.62 14.85 -2.81
CA ALA A 19 -3.46 14.61 -1.64
C ALA A 19 -2.78 14.97 -0.33
N ALA A 20 -1.54 15.45 -0.39
CA ALA A 20 -0.73 15.72 0.82
C ALA A 20 -0.72 14.50 1.74
N HIS A 21 -0.57 13.34 1.15
CA HIS A 21 -0.64 12.06 1.86
C HIS A 21 0.61 11.26 1.55
N PRO A 22 1.21 10.56 2.53
CA PRO A 22 2.37 9.73 2.23
C PRO A 22 2.05 8.71 1.16
N GLU A 23 3.05 8.36 0.35
CA GLU A 23 2.85 7.31 -0.64
C GLU A 23 2.56 5.99 0.06
N LEU A 24 1.79 5.15 -0.59
CA LEU A 24 1.43 3.83 -0.06
C LEU A 24 2.36 2.78 -0.63
N GLU A 25 2.77 1.83 0.22
CA GLU A 25 3.73 0.81 -0.17
C GLU A 25 3.22 -0.58 0.19
N LEU A 26 3.41 -1.52 -0.74
CA LEU A 26 3.26 -2.95 -0.46
C LEU A 26 4.61 -3.61 -0.71
N GLN A 27 5.03 -4.47 0.21
CA GLN A 27 6.30 -5.18 0.10
C GLN A 27 6.07 -6.66 -0.13
N ASN A 28 7.03 -7.29 -0.79
CA ASN A 28 7.06 -8.74 -0.97
C ASN A 28 5.81 -9.30 -1.61
N VAL A 29 5.30 -8.63 -2.64
CA VAL A 29 4.10 -9.06 -3.34
C VAL A 29 4.48 -10.18 -4.31
N PRO A 30 3.98 -11.41 -4.12
CA PRO A 30 4.27 -12.48 -5.06
C PRO A 30 3.72 -12.17 -6.44
N THR A 31 4.38 -12.68 -7.46
CA THR A 31 3.99 -12.41 -8.84
C THR A 31 2.52 -12.73 -9.10
N MET A 32 2.03 -13.82 -8.54
CA MET A 32 0.64 -14.24 -8.77
C MET A 32 -0.38 -13.26 -8.15
N PHE A 33 0.06 -12.41 -7.23
CA PHE A 33 -0.84 -11.45 -6.60
C PHE A 33 -0.64 -10.01 -7.07
N LEU A 34 0.22 -9.78 -8.07
CA LEU A 34 0.54 -8.43 -8.50
C LEU A 34 -0.69 -7.66 -8.97
N GLU A 35 -1.54 -8.30 -9.75
CA GLU A 35 -2.72 -7.63 -10.29
C GLU A 35 -3.66 -7.21 -9.17
N GLY A 36 -3.92 -8.10 -8.22
CA GLY A 36 -4.77 -7.77 -7.08
C GLY A 36 -4.16 -6.69 -6.20
N ALA A 37 -2.83 -6.71 -6.04
CA ALA A 37 -2.14 -5.71 -5.23
C ALA A 37 -2.22 -4.33 -5.89
N VAL A 38 -2.09 -4.27 -7.21
CA VAL A 38 -2.23 -3.00 -7.92
C VAL A 38 -3.64 -2.45 -7.73
N ARG A 39 -4.65 -3.30 -7.84
CA ARG A 39 -6.03 -2.84 -7.63
C ARG A 39 -6.25 -2.36 -6.21
N MET A 40 -5.65 -3.04 -5.23
CA MET A 40 -5.74 -2.62 -3.84
C MET A 40 -5.13 -1.23 -3.64
N LEU A 41 -3.93 -1.00 -4.20
CA LEU A 41 -3.30 0.32 -4.09
C LEU A 41 -4.14 1.39 -4.77
N LYS A 42 -4.76 1.07 -5.92
CA LYS A 42 -5.63 2.03 -6.59
C LYS A 42 -6.85 2.38 -5.76
N GLU A 43 -7.43 1.39 -5.09
CA GLU A 43 -8.57 1.63 -4.22
C GLU A 43 -8.18 2.55 -3.06
N LEU A 44 -7.05 2.28 -2.43
CA LEU A 44 -6.57 3.08 -1.31
C LEU A 44 -6.16 4.48 -1.76
N ALA A 45 -5.51 4.59 -2.93
CA ALA A 45 -5.13 5.88 -3.47
C ALA A 45 -6.37 6.72 -3.78
N GLY A 46 -7.42 6.09 -4.31
CA GLY A 46 -8.67 6.79 -4.56
C GLY A 46 -9.29 7.34 -3.28
N TYR A 47 -9.22 6.58 -2.20
CA TYR A 47 -9.68 7.02 -0.90
C TYR A 47 -8.90 8.26 -0.44
N ALA A 48 -7.58 8.22 -0.57
CA ALA A 48 -6.74 9.35 -0.16
C ALA A 48 -6.99 10.58 -1.02
N LEU A 49 -7.13 10.38 -2.34
CA LEU A 49 -7.39 11.49 -3.26
C LEU A 49 -8.75 12.13 -3.01
N ALA A 50 -9.69 11.37 -2.49
CA ALA A 50 -11.02 11.88 -2.13
C ALA A 50 -11.03 12.56 -0.76
N GLY A 51 -9.89 12.69 -0.11
CA GLY A 51 -9.79 13.37 1.18
C GLY A 51 -9.63 12.46 2.38
N GLY A 52 -9.63 11.15 2.17
CA GLY A 52 -9.42 10.23 3.28
C GLY A 52 -7.99 10.24 3.76
N ARG A 53 -7.78 9.85 5.02
CA ARG A 53 -6.45 9.78 5.60
C ARG A 53 -6.20 8.37 6.10
N LEU A 54 -5.05 7.84 5.73
CA LEU A 54 -4.58 6.54 6.22
C LEU A 54 -3.39 6.82 7.12
N GLU A 55 -3.51 6.48 8.39
CA GLU A 55 -2.50 6.85 9.38
C GLU A 55 -1.92 5.61 10.02
N ASP A 56 -0.78 5.80 10.67
CA ASP A 56 -0.10 4.71 11.36
C ASP A 56 -1.04 4.07 12.37
N GLY A 57 -1.18 2.76 12.28
CA GLY A 57 -2.05 2.03 13.19
C GLY A 57 -3.47 1.84 12.70
N ASP A 58 -3.85 2.50 11.61
CA ASP A 58 -5.19 2.32 11.06
C ASP A 58 -5.39 0.92 10.51
N VAL A 59 -6.65 0.50 10.46
CA VAL A 59 -7.07 -0.79 9.91
C VAL A 59 -8.24 -0.53 9.00
N MET A 60 -8.29 -1.18 7.85
CA MET A 60 -9.37 -0.98 6.91
C MET A 60 -9.77 -2.31 6.27
N GLN A 61 -11.07 -2.48 6.08
CA GLN A 61 -11.59 -3.62 5.34
C GLN A 61 -11.63 -3.24 3.86
N MET A 62 -10.88 -3.96 3.04
CA MET A 62 -10.91 -3.76 1.59
C MET A 62 -12.17 -4.42 1.02
N ARG A 63 -12.75 -3.84 -0.02
CA ARG A 63 -13.99 -4.35 -0.58
C ARG A 63 -13.94 -4.51 -2.10
N ASP A 64 -13.40 -3.51 -2.80
CA ASP A 64 -13.48 -3.48 -4.25
C ASP A 64 -12.35 -4.22 -4.93
N SER A 65 -11.22 -4.36 -4.25
CA SER A 65 -10.07 -5.08 -4.79
C SER A 65 -10.08 -6.52 -4.31
N LEU A 66 -9.64 -6.75 -3.07
CA LEU A 66 -9.63 -8.07 -2.45
C LEU A 66 -10.37 -7.97 -1.12
N PRO A 67 -11.25 -8.93 -0.81
CA PRO A 67 -11.98 -8.87 0.47
C PRO A 67 -11.04 -9.28 1.61
N CYS A 68 -10.27 -8.34 2.09
CA CYS A 68 -9.28 -8.61 3.13
C CYS A 68 -9.16 -7.42 4.07
N LEU A 69 -8.60 -7.69 5.24
CA LEU A 69 -8.34 -6.67 6.23
C LEU A 69 -6.89 -6.24 6.10
N VAL A 70 -6.65 -4.94 6.07
CA VAL A 70 -5.28 -4.42 5.97
C VAL A 70 -5.00 -3.45 7.10
N GLY A 71 -3.75 -3.38 7.49
CA GLY A 71 -3.28 -2.41 8.46
C GLY A 71 -2.26 -1.49 7.82
N PHE A 72 -2.00 -0.37 8.48
CA PHE A 72 -1.11 0.65 7.95
C PHE A 72 -0.05 1.01 8.99
N THR A 73 1.20 1.10 8.53
CA THR A 73 2.32 1.45 9.39
C THR A 73 3.21 2.46 8.67
N ALA A 74 3.51 3.55 9.35
CA ALA A 74 4.46 4.52 8.80
C ALA A 74 5.85 3.90 8.80
N ALA A 75 6.57 4.08 7.70
CA ALA A 75 7.90 3.51 7.55
C ALA A 75 8.74 4.42 6.68
N ASP A 76 10.06 4.21 6.71
CA ASP A 76 10.97 4.96 5.86
C ASP A 76 11.15 4.20 4.55
N GLY A 77 10.97 4.91 3.44
CA GLY A 77 11.24 4.36 2.13
C GLY A 77 12.73 4.36 1.82
N PRO A 78 13.11 3.73 0.71
CA PRO A 78 14.53 3.63 0.33
C PRO A 78 15.20 4.99 0.16
N ASP A 79 14.44 6.00 -0.21
CA ASP A 79 14.97 7.34 -0.44
C ASP A 79 14.90 8.23 0.79
N GLY A 80 14.57 7.67 1.95
CA GLY A 80 14.44 8.45 3.17
C GLY A 80 13.10 9.10 3.36
N ASP A 81 12.21 9.01 2.40
CA ASP A 81 10.86 9.57 2.51
C ASP A 81 9.99 8.65 3.36
N THR A 82 9.04 9.25 4.07
CA THR A 82 8.08 8.45 4.81
C THR A 82 7.06 7.85 3.85
N VAL A 83 6.81 6.56 3.99
CA VAL A 83 5.74 5.89 3.26
C VAL A 83 4.78 5.27 4.27
N MET A 84 3.55 5.02 3.84
CA MET A 84 2.58 4.29 4.64
C MET A 84 2.54 2.86 4.11
N ARG A 85 3.11 1.94 4.87
CA ARG A 85 3.19 0.53 4.46
C ARG A 85 1.87 -0.16 4.73
N VAL A 86 1.38 -0.86 3.73
CA VAL A 86 0.12 -1.60 3.81
C VAL A 86 0.44 -3.06 4.10
N MET A 87 -0.21 -3.61 5.12
CA MET A 87 0.04 -4.99 5.54
C MET A 87 -1.27 -5.76 5.56
N LEU A 88 -1.24 -6.98 5.04
CA LEU A 88 -2.41 -7.86 5.10
C LEU A 88 -2.52 -8.41 6.51
N LEU A 89 -3.70 -8.28 7.10
CA LEU A 89 -3.94 -8.76 8.46
C LEU A 89 -4.78 -10.05 8.48
N ALA A 90 -5.65 -10.21 7.52
CA ALA A 90 -6.49 -11.41 7.48
C ALA A 90 -7.05 -11.66 6.10
#